data_e2eeec7b63a72efafb64afca63dc8cf4
#
_entry.id   e2eeec7b63a72efafb64afca63dc8cf4
#
_cell.length_a   1.000
_cell.length_b   1.000
_cell.length_c   1.000
_cell.angle_alpha   90.00
_cell.angle_beta   90.00
_cell.angle_gamma   90.00
#
_symmetry.space_group_name_H-M   'P 1'
#
loop_
_entity.id
_entity.type
_entity.pdbx_description
1 polymer ?
#
loop_
_entity_poly.entity_id
_entity_poly.type
_entity_poly.pdbx_seq_one_letter_code
_entity_poly.pdbx_strand_id
1 'polypeptide(L)'
;RATVDRALRLIEQGALDQAGIEALAERLGIGGRHLTRLFRRYLDTTPLAAARTARIQRAKRLIDSTDLGMTEIALASGFGSVRSFNAAFQQVYRRPPTAIRRRAAG
;
A
#
# COMPACT_ATOMS: atom_id res chain seq x y z
N ARG A 1 2.10 -12.02 17.82
CA ARG A 1 2.36 -11.97 16.40
C ARG A 1 1.13 -12.21 15.52
N ALA A 2 0.17 -12.98 16.04
CA ALA A 2 -1.06 -13.22 15.30
C ALA A 2 -1.81 -11.92 14.97
N THR A 3 -1.80 -10.95 15.89
CA THR A 3 -2.44 -9.66 15.66
C THR A 3 -1.76 -8.89 14.53
N VAL A 4 -0.43 -8.90 14.48
CA VAL A 4 0.32 -8.26 13.41
C VAL A 4 0.02 -8.92 12.07
N ASP A 5 0.03 -10.24 12.02
CA ASP A 5 -0.24 -10.97 10.78
C ASP A 5 -1.65 -10.69 10.27
N ARG A 6 -2.63 -10.63 11.17
CA ARG A 6 -4.00 -10.32 10.81
C ARG A 6 -4.13 -8.88 10.31
N ALA A 7 -3.46 -7.94 11.00
CA ALA A 7 -3.45 -6.53 10.59
C ALA A 7 -2.84 -6.39 9.20
N LEU A 8 -1.73 -7.07 8.93
CA LEU A 8 -1.08 -7.00 7.64
C LEU A 8 -1.99 -7.51 6.51
N ARG A 9 -2.71 -8.61 6.76
CA ARG A 9 -3.68 -9.10 5.76
C ARG A 9 -4.77 -8.08 5.48
N LEU A 10 -5.30 -7.43 6.52
CA LEU A 10 -6.32 -6.40 6.33
C LEU A 10 -5.78 -5.20 5.56
N ILE A 11 -4.53 -4.80 5.83
CA ILE A 11 -3.88 -3.72 5.09
C ILE A 11 -3.72 -4.10 3.62
N GLU A 12 -3.31 -5.33 3.34
CA GLU A 12 -3.17 -5.81 1.97
C GLU A 12 -4.50 -5.84 1.23
N GLN A 13 -5.60 -6.00 1.97
CA GLN A 13 -6.95 -5.97 1.43
C GLN A 13 -7.52 -4.55 1.31
N GLY A 14 -6.77 -3.54 1.70
CA GLY A 14 -7.17 -2.15 1.53
C GLY A 14 -7.72 -1.47 2.78
N ALA A 15 -7.52 -2.03 3.97
CA ALA A 15 -8.10 -1.49 5.20
C ALA A 15 -7.66 -0.06 5.50
N LEU A 16 -6.46 0.33 5.09
CA LEU A 16 -5.96 1.69 5.31
C LEU A 16 -6.07 2.58 4.08
N ASP A 17 -6.73 2.13 3.02
CA ASP A 17 -6.91 2.95 1.83
C ASP A 17 -8.04 3.97 2.03
N GLN A 18 -9.05 3.64 2.83
CA GLN A 18 -10.22 4.49 3.04
C GLN A 18 -10.48 4.81 4.50
N ALA A 19 -9.72 4.25 5.41
CA ALA A 19 -9.90 4.45 6.85
C ALA A 19 -8.55 4.66 7.52
N GLY A 20 -8.57 5.29 8.70
CA GLY A 20 -7.36 5.55 9.45
C GLY A 20 -6.93 4.36 10.30
N ILE A 21 -5.77 4.52 10.93
CA ILE A 21 -5.19 3.48 11.77
C ILE A 21 -6.08 3.15 12.98
N GLU A 22 -6.80 4.14 13.52
CA GLU A 22 -7.66 3.89 14.68
C GLU A 22 -8.81 2.94 14.34
N ALA A 23 -9.39 3.08 13.15
CA ALA A 23 -10.43 2.18 12.71
C ALA A 23 -9.91 0.76 12.52
N LEU A 24 -8.71 0.61 11.96
CA LEU A 24 -8.08 -0.69 11.81
C LEU A 24 -7.80 -1.32 13.16
N ALA A 25 -7.23 -0.56 14.08
CA ALA A 25 -6.90 -1.06 15.42
C ALA A 25 -8.17 -1.49 16.17
N GLU A 26 -9.27 -0.74 16.02
CA GLU A 26 -10.54 -1.09 16.63
C GLU A 26 -11.05 -2.44 16.14
N ARG A 27 -10.91 -2.71 14.85
CA ARG A 27 -11.29 -4.02 14.29
C ARG A 27 -10.48 -5.16 14.89
N LEU A 28 -9.28 -4.86 15.38
CA LEU A 28 -8.39 -5.84 16.00
C LEU A 28 -8.52 -5.87 17.53
N GLY A 29 -9.36 -4.99 18.10
CA GLY A 29 -9.59 -4.94 19.52
C GLY A 29 -8.46 -4.29 20.31
N ILE A 30 -7.64 -3.44 19.69
CA ILE A 30 -6.52 -2.77 20.33
C ILE A 30 -6.52 -1.28 19.95
N GLY A 31 -5.65 -0.50 20.59
CA GLY A 31 -5.46 0.90 20.24
C GLY A 31 -4.47 1.07 19.11
N GLY A 32 -4.55 2.22 18.40
CA GLY A 32 -3.67 2.51 17.29
C GLY A 32 -2.20 2.60 17.69
N ARG A 33 -1.93 3.15 18.88
CA ARG A 33 -0.56 3.25 19.37
C ARG A 33 0.04 1.87 19.64
N HIS A 34 -0.76 0.96 20.20
CA HIS A 34 -0.34 -0.41 20.44
C HIS A 34 -0.06 -1.12 19.11
N LEU A 35 -0.94 -0.93 18.13
CA LEU A 35 -0.74 -1.53 16.80
C LEU A 35 0.55 -1.05 16.17
N THR A 36 0.85 0.24 16.26
CA THR A 36 2.09 0.81 15.73
C THR A 36 3.31 0.19 16.40
N ARG A 37 3.26 0.02 17.73
CA ARG A 37 4.37 -0.62 18.45
C ARG A 37 4.59 -2.06 18.02
N LEU A 38 3.50 -2.81 17.80
CA LEU A 38 3.60 -4.19 17.34
C LEU A 38 4.23 -4.26 15.94
N PHE A 39 3.88 -3.34 15.06
CA PHE A 39 4.46 -3.29 13.71
C PHE A 39 5.97 -3.02 13.78
N ARG A 40 6.39 -2.06 14.61
CA ARG A 40 7.80 -1.78 14.76
C ARG A 40 8.56 -2.97 15.35
N ARG A 41 7.96 -3.63 16.34
CA ARG A 41 8.59 -4.76 17.00
C ARG A 41 8.78 -5.96 16.08
N TYR A 42 7.75 -6.32 15.31
CA TYR A 42 7.77 -7.57 14.55
C TYR A 42 8.11 -7.38 13.07
N LEU A 43 7.86 -6.21 12.50
CA LEU A 43 8.04 -5.98 11.08
C LEU A 43 9.02 -4.83 10.77
N ASP A 44 9.51 -4.15 11.80
CA ASP A 44 10.41 -3.01 11.67
C ASP A 44 9.86 -1.94 10.71
N THR A 45 8.54 -1.72 10.75
CA THR A 45 7.87 -0.75 9.92
C THR A 45 6.65 -0.19 10.66
N THR A 46 5.84 0.63 9.98
CA THR A 46 4.59 1.14 10.53
C THR A 46 3.42 0.64 9.69
N PRO A 47 2.19 0.65 10.24
CA PRO A 47 1.02 0.27 9.44
C PRO A 47 0.85 1.15 8.20
N LEU A 48 1.12 2.44 8.29
CA LEU A 48 1.00 3.34 7.14
C LEU A 48 2.03 3.02 6.06
N ALA A 49 3.27 2.71 6.46
CA ALA A 49 4.30 2.32 5.50
C ALA A 49 3.95 0.98 4.84
N ALA A 50 3.41 0.05 5.61
CA ALA A 50 2.95 -1.24 5.07
C ALA A 50 1.82 -1.04 4.07
N ALA A 51 0.91 -0.10 4.34
CA ALA A 51 -0.18 0.21 3.41
C ALA A 51 0.34 0.79 2.10
N ARG A 52 1.34 1.68 2.17
CA ARG A 52 1.97 2.24 0.96
C ARG A 52 2.61 1.15 0.13
N THR A 53 3.34 0.24 0.77
CA THR A 53 3.95 -0.89 0.09
C THR A 53 2.89 -1.76 -0.60
N ALA A 54 1.78 -2.04 0.08
CA ALA A 54 0.70 -2.85 -0.49
C ALA A 54 0.10 -2.19 -1.72
N ARG A 55 -0.12 -0.86 -1.68
CA ARG A 55 -0.63 -0.11 -2.84
C ARG A 55 0.32 -0.18 -4.02
N ILE A 56 1.61 -0.01 -3.76
CA ILE A 56 2.64 -0.08 -4.81
C ILE A 56 2.67 -1.47 -5.43
N GLN A 57 2.58 -2.52 -4.63
CA GLN A 57 2.58 -3.89 -5.14
C GLN A 57 1.35 -4.18 -5.99
N ARG A 58 0.17 -3.68 -5.57
CA ARG A 58 -1.04 -3.81 -6.39
C ARG A 58 -0.89 -3.10 -7.72
N ALA A 59 -0.37 -1.87 -7.69
CA ALA A 59 -0.15 -1.09 -8.89
C ALA A 59 0.84 -1.77 -9.83
N LYS A 60 1.92 -2.32 -9.28
CA LYS A 60 2.93 -3.03 -10.09
C LYS A 60 2.32 -4.23 -10.81
N ARG A 61 1.47 -4.99 -10.11
CA ARG A 61 0.77 -6.11 -10.73
C ARG A 61 -0.12 -5.66 -11.89
N LEU A 62 -0.85 -4.55 -11.68
CA LEU A 62 -1.74 -4.02 -12.74
C LEU A 62 -0.95 -3.48 -13.92
N ILE A 63 0.18 -2.83 -13.67
CA ILE A 63 1.06 -2.35 -14.74
C ILE A 63 1.55 -3.54 -15.59
N ASP A 64 1.94 -4.63 -14.92
CA ASP A 64 2.51 -5.79 -15.59
C ASP A 64 1.47 -6.64 -16.30
N SER A 65 0.23 -6.68 -15.81
CA SER A 65 -0.76 -7.65 -16.27
C SER A 65 -1.95 -7.06 -17.01
N THR A 66 -2.04 -5.72 -17.14
CA THR A 66 -3.17 -5.07 -17.81
C THR A 66 -2.71 -3.94 -18.71
N ASP A 67 -3.63 -3.48 -19.56
CA ASP A 67 -3.43 -2.30 -20.39
C ASP A 67 -4.11 -1.06 -19.80
N LEU A 68 -4.53 -1.11 -18.55
CA LEU A 68 -5.20 0.01 -17.91
C LEU A 68 -4.32 1.27 -17.91
N GLY A 69 -4.97 2.42 -18.05
CA GLY A 69 -4.27 3.70 -17.96
C GLY A 69 -3.77 3.95 -16.54
N MET A 70 -2.78 4.83 -16.40
CA MET A 70 -2.17 5.10 -15.11
C MET A 70 -3.13 5.68 -14.09
N THR A 71 -4.08 6.52 -14.54
CA THR A 71 -5.12 7.05 -13.64
C THR A 71 -5.97 5.92 -13.06
N GLU A 72 -6.38 4.98 -13.90
CA GLU A 72 -7.18 3.84 -13.46
C GLU A 72 -6.40 2.94 -12.50
N ILE A 73 -5.12 2.72 -12.80
CA ILE A 73 -4.25 1.91 -11.93
C ILE A 73 -4.08 2.58 -10.58
N ALA A 74 -3.86 3.90 -10.56
CA ALA A 74 -3.70 4.64 -9.31
C ALA A 74 -4.92 4.45 -8.40
N LEU A 75 -6.11 4.62 -8.96
CA LEU A 75 -7.35 4.49 -8.19
C LEU A 75 -7.61 3.04 -7.78
N ALA A 76 -7.42 2.10 -8.69
CA ALA A 76 -7.63 0.68 -8.40
C ALA A 76 -6.67 0.15 -7.34
N SER A 77 -5.50 0.76 -7.23
CA SER A 77 -4.48 0.34 -6.27
C SER A 77 -4.67 0.96 -4.88
N GLY A 78 -5.59 1.90 -4.74
CA GLY A 78 -5.88 2.53 -3.45
C GLY A 78 -5.24 3.89 -3.25
N PHE A 79 -4.62 4.47 -4.26
CA PHE A 79 -4.07 5.82 -4.16
C PHE A 79 -5.18 6.85 -4.29
N GLY A 80 -5.09 7.93 -3.52
CA GLY A 80 -6.08 8.99 -3.58
C GLY A 80 -5.97 9.90 -4.78
N SER A 81 -4.84 9.87 -5.49
CA SER A 81 -4.61 10.71 -6.67
C SER A 81 -3.46 10.14 -7.49
N VAL A 82 -3.40 10.56 -8.76
CA VAL A 82 -2.27 10.21 -9.63
C VAL A 82 -0.97 10.81 -9.08
N ARG A 83 -1.05 12.00 -8.48
CA ARG A 83 0.12 12.65 -7.89
C ARG A 83 0.74 11.78 -6.79
N SER A 84 -0.07 11.27 -5.87
CA SER A 84 0.46 10.42 -4.79
C SER A 84 0.96 9.09 -5.33
N PHE A 85 0.33 8.55 -6.36
CA PHE A 85 0.77 7.36 -7.06
C PHE A 85 2.17 7.57 -7.67
N ASN A 86 2.35 8.65 -8.43
CA ASN A 86 3.64 8.96 -9.04
C ASN A 86 4.72 9.18 -7.99
N ALA A 87 4.39 9.91 -6.92
CA ALA A 87 5.34 10.17 -5.84
C ALA A 87 5.81 8.88 -5.16
N ALA A 88 4.88 7.96 -4.91
CA ALA A 88 5.21 6.67 -4.29
C ALA A 88 6.13 5.84 -5.18
N PHE A 89 5.84 5.78 -6.48
CA PHE A 89 6.68 5.03 -7.41
C PHE A 89 8.07 5.65 -7.54
N GLN A 90 8.15 6.98 -7.59
CA GLN A 90 9.43 7.67 -7.65
C GLN A 90 10.27 7.37 -6.41
N GLN A 91 9.61 7.30 -5.25
CA GLN A 91 10.31 7.03 -4.00
C GLN A 91 10.87 5.62 -3.93
N VAL A 92 10.12 4.63 -4.43
CA VAL A 92 10.52 3.21 -4.35
C VAL A 92 11.41 2.80 -5.52
N TYR A 93 11.00 3.14 -6.74
CA TYR A 93 11.68 2.66 -7.95
C TYR A 93 12.59 3.72 -8.59
N ARG A 94 12.54 4.95 -8.11
CA ARG A 94 13.28 6.09 -8.67
C ARG A 94 12.89 6.36 -10.12
N ARG A 95 11.67 5.95 -10.50
CA ARG A 95 11.12 6.10 -11.85
C ARG A 95 9.62 6.29 -11.77
N PRO A 96 9.02 6.99 -12.75
CA PRO A 96 7.56 7.06 -12.82
C PRO A 96 6.98 5.71 -13.28
N PRO A 97 5.68 5.45 -12.99
CA PRO A 97 5.04 4.20 -13.40
C PRO A 97 5.08 3.95 -14.90
N THR A 98 4.98 5.00 -15.72
CA THR A 98 5.04 4.85 -17.18
C THR A 98 6.38 4.28 -17.65
N ALA A 99 7.48 4.65 -17.00
CA ALA A 99 8.79 4.11 -17.34
C ALA A 99 8.88 2.61 -17.01
N ILE A 100 8.23 2.19 -15.94
CA ILE A 100 8.20 0.78 -15.55
C ILE A 100 7.44 -0.04 -16.57
N ARG A 101 6.29 0.44 -17.06
CA ARG A 101 5.51 -0.24 -18.08
C ARG A 101 6.27 -0.37 -19.39
N ARG A 102 6.94 0.69 -19.81
CA ARG A 102 7.75 0.62 -21.03
C ARG A 102 8.83 -0.42 -20.93
N ARG A 103 9.46 -0.54 -19.76
CA ARG A 103 10.48 -1.55 -19.53
C ARG A 103 9.92 -2.95 -19.61
N ALA A 104 8.74 -3.16 -19.02
CA ALA A 104 8.09 -4.46 -19.04
C ALA A 104 7.63 -4.84 -20.44
N ALA A 105 7.20 -3.86 -21.23
CA ALA A 105 6.74 -4.06 -22.61
C ALA A 105 7.89 -4.28 -23.59
N GLY A 106 9.04 -3.75 -23.25
CA GLY A 106 10.23 -3.88 -24.09
C GLY A 106 10.98 -5.15 -23.82
#